data_0b6fadf66ebeeb190649e63b080b4efa
#
_entry.id   0b6fadf66ebeeb190649e63b080b4efa
#
_cell.length_a   1.000
_cell.length_b   1.000
_cell.length_c   1.000
_cell.angle_alpha   90.00
_cell.angle_beta   90.00
_cell.angle_gamma   90.00
#
_symmetry.space_group_name_H-M   'P 1'
#
loop_
_entity.id
_entity.type
_entity.pdbx_description
1 polymer ?
#
loop_
_entity_poly.entity_id
_entity_poly.type
_entity_poly.pdbx_seq_one_letter_code
_entity_poly.pdbx_strand_id
1 'polypeptide(L)'
;MTVFMEEKDYSRLTFYALLFLAVIVVGALCKALSSVLIPVVFAVFLALTFLPVVQKINKKAKIPWVVTILLIDILLIVAIAALSSLLFKSLSAITAEYPKYESRFMSIYRLVAKTFRLEFDDAKSFGENIWNILKVRELVQRIAIFLSSGVVSFSKSLLVVFLLFTFLLIELRLGAKKINTAFADKAKGKIFRISQQVITETVRFLSIKFFISLATGILVGLGTFIINMDFPIVWGFIAFIMNFIPTFGSIISTVVTTLFALLQFYPSWGKVIYVLLLMLLVNMALGNVIEPRIEGKHLGLSPFVILVSLSIWGWIWGFAGMIISVPMMVIIKIICENVSFLHGIAVLLGNTADPPKKRNPKRFDHKDEQQPIE
;
A
#
# COMPACT_ATOMS: atom_id res chain seq x y z
N MET A 1 -44.98 -19.99 -23.01
CA MET A 1 -43.98 -19.30 -23.83
C MET A 1 -42.61 -19.76 -23.34
N THR A 2 -42.18 -20.98 -23.71
CA THR A 2 -40.91 -21.61 -23.38
C THR A 2 -39.88 -21.05 -24.35
N VAL A 3 -39.02 -20.14 -23.82
CA VAL A 3 -37.86 -19.65 -24.57
C VAL A 3 -36.89 -20.81 -24.68
N PHE A 4 -36.76 -21.44 -25.84
CA PHE A 4 -35.70 -22.36 -26.18
C PHE A 4 -34.41 -21.57 -26.21
N MET A 5 -33.64 -21.62 -25.11
CA MET A 5 -32.26 -21.18 -25.14
C MET A 5 -31.49 -22.15 -26.08
N GLU A 6 -30.82 -21.62 -27.09
CA GLU A 6 -30.00 -22.42 -27.98
C GLU A 6 -28.87 -23.12 -27.17
N GLU A 7 -28.51 -24.32 -27.57
CA GLU A 7 -27.45 -25.13 -26.92
C GLU A 7 -26.12 -24.36 -26.71
N LYS A 8 -25.88 -23.41 -27.61
CA LYS A 8 -24.75 -22.46 -27.55
C LYS A 8 -24.84 -21.46 -26.38
N ASP A 9 -26.02 -21.10 -25.94
CA ASP A 9 -26.23 -20.17 -24.80
C ASP A 9 -26.07 -20.92 -23.47
N TYR A 10 -26.49 -22.19 -23.37
CA TYR A 10 -26.21 -23.03 -22.20
C TYR A 10 -24.70 -23.23 -22.01
N SER A 11 -23.96 -23.48 -23.07
CA SER A 11 -22.49 -23.63 -23.03
C SER A 11 -21.81 -22.35 -22.53
N ARG A 12 -22.26 -21.19 -22.96
CA ARG A 12 -21.75 -19.89 -22.49
C ARG A 12 -22.09 -19.64 -21.03
N LEU A 13 -23.34 -19.90 -20.62
CA LEU A 13 -23.76 -19.72 -19.23
C LEU A 13 -22.95 -20.61 -18.29
N THR A 14 -22.78 -21.89 -18.65
CA THR A 14 -21.96 -22.84 -17.90
C THR A 14 -20.50 -22.38 -17.80
N PHE A 15 -19.95 -21.86 -18.89
CA PHE A 15 -18.59 -21.31 -18.89
C PHE A 15 -18.44 -20.13 -17.93
N TYR A 16 -19.37 -19.16 -17.93
CA TYR A 16 -19.32 -18.02 -17.01
C TYR A 16 -19.55 -18.45 -15.56
N ALA A 17 -20.41 -19.42 -15.31
CA ALA A 17 -20.62 -19.98 -13.99
C ALA A 17 -19.36 -20.67 -13.45
N LEU A 18 -18.69 -21.47 -14.29
CA LEU A 18 -17.41 -22.11 -13.94
C LEU A 18 -16.30 -21.08 -13.72
N LEU A 19 -16.24 -20.04 -14.56
CA LEU A 19 -15.28 -18.94 -14.38
C LEU A 19 -15.49 -18.21 -13.06
N PHE A 20 -16.74 -17.90 -12.72
CA PHE A 20 -17.10 -17.27 -11.45
C PHE A 20 -16.71 -18.14 -10.26
N LEU A 21 -17.03 -19.44 -10.31
CA LEU A 21 -16.64 -20.41 -9.30
C LEU A 21 -15.11 -20.48 -9.15
N ALA A 22 -14.39 -20.52 -10.27
CA ALA A 22 -12.93 -20.54 -10.28
C ALA A 22 -12.32 -19.30 -9.60
N VAL A 23 -12.89 -18.12 -9.84
CA VAL A 23 -12.46 -16.86 -9.17
C VAL A 23 -12.67 -16.94 -7.65
N ILE A 24 -13.82 -17.47 -7.20
CA ILE A 24 -14.10 -17.67 -5.77
C ILE A 24 -13.11 -18.67 -5.16
N VAL A 25 -12.87 -19.79 -5.82
CA VAL A 25 -11.90 -20.81 -5.34
C VAL A 25 -10.50 -20.23 -5.26
N VAL A 26 -10.06 -19.50 -6.28
CA VAL A 26 -8.75 -18.81 -6.27
C VAL A 26 -8.67 -17.80 -5.11
N GLY A 27 -9.72 -17.01 -4.88
CA GLY A 27 -9.79 -16.09 -3.74
C GLY A 27 -9.70 -16.80 -2.39
N ALA A 28 -10.42 -17.93 -2.23
CA ALA A 28 -10.35 -18.75 -1.03
C ALA A 28 -8.96 -19.38 -0.82
N LEU A 29 -8.32 -19.86 -1.89
CA LEU A 29 -6.94 -20.35 -1.85
C LEU A 29 -5.95 -19.24 -1.50
N CYS A 30 -6.08 -18.06 -2.09
CA CYS A 30 -5.27 -16.91 -1.73
C CYS A 30 -5.39 -16.56 -0.25
N LYS A 31 -6.59 -16.66 0.32
CA LYS A 31 -6.83 -16.43 1.74
C LYS A 31 -6.23 -17.53 2.62
N ALA A 32 -6.40 -18.78 2.24
CA ALA A 32 -5.87 -19.94 2.97
C ALA A 32 -4.32 -19.95 2.98
N LEU A 33 -3.71 -19.55 1.87
CA LEU A 33 -2.25 -19.51 1.70
C LEU A 33 -1.65 -18.12 2.04
N SER A 34 -2.38 -17.26 2.72
CA SER A 34 -1.98 -15.87 3.03
C SER A 34 -0.63 -15.78 3.72
N SER A 35 -0.31 -16.70 4.63
CA SER A 35 0.97 -16.72 5.35
C SER A 35 2.20 -16.89 4.45
N VAL A 36 2.03 -17.51 3.29
CA VAL A 36 3.09 -17.71 2.28
C VAL A 36 3.00 -16.65 1.19
N LEU A 37 1.79 -16.40 0.68
CA LEU A 37 1.60 -15.50 -0.47
C LEU A 37 1.88 -14.03 -0.13
N ILE A 38 1.53 -13.56 1.06
CA ILE A 38 1.79 -12.17 1.47
C ILE A 38 3.30 -11.86 1.41
N PRO A 39 4.20 -12.61 2.08
CA PRO A 39 5.65 -12.38 1.95
C PRO A 39 6.17 -12.44 0.52
N VAL A 40 5.67 -13.38 -0.29
CA VAL A 40 6.07 -13.51 -1.71
C VAL A 40 5.68 -12.25 -2.50
N VAL A 41 4.43 -11.79 -2.38
CA VAL A 41 3.95 -10.62 -3.13
C VAL A 41 4.67 -9.35 -2.66
N PHE A 42 4.90 -9.18 -1.35
CA PHE A 42 5.68 -8.05 -0.84
C PHE A 42 7.13 -8.10 -1.33
N ALA A 43 7.76 -9.27 -1.38
CA ALA A 43 9.11 -9.43 -1.93
C ALA A 43 9.16 -9.06 -3.42
N VAL A 44 8.16 -9.48 -4.20
CA VAL A 44 8.03 -9.10 -5.62
C VAL A 44 7.92 -7.58 -5.76
N PHE A 45 7.03 -6.95 -4.99
CA PHE A 45 6.83 -5.50 -5.08
C PHE A 45 8.05 -4.71 -4.60
N LEU A 46 8.70 -5.17 -3.54
CA LEU A 46 9.95 -4.58 -3.06
C LEU A 46 11.04 -4.71 -4.14
N ALA A 47 11.19 -5.89 -4.73
CA ALA A 47 12.16 -6.13 -5.80
C ALA A 47 11.91 -5.24 -7.01
N LEU A 48 10.65 -5.10 -7.44
CA LEU A 48 10.28 -4.22 -8.53
C LEU A 48 10.54 -2.75 -8.17
N THR A 49 10.26 -2.31 -6.94
CA THR A 49 10.50 -0.94 -6.49
C THR A 49 11.98 -0.59 -6.50
N PHE A 50 12.84 -1.50 -6.04
CA PHE A 50 14.29 -1.26 -5.93
C PHE A 50 15.09 -1.67 -7.17
N LEU A 51 14.50 -2.38 -8.13
CA LEU A 51 15.15 -2.78 -9.38
C LEU A 51 15.82 -1.61 -10.11
N PRO A 52 15.16 -0.43 -10.32
CA PRO A 52 15.82 0.72 -10.97
C PRO A 52 17.01 1.24 -10.18
N VAL A 53 16.94 1.20 -8.84
CA VAL A 53 18.02 1.65 -7.95
C VAL A 53 19.23 0.72 -8.09
N VAL A 54 18.99 -0.61 -8.04
CA VAL A 54 20.04 -1.64 -8.25
C VAL A 54 20.71 -1.45 -9.61
N GLN A 55 19.92 -1.29 -10.68
CA GLN A 55 20.43 -1.07 -12.03
C GLN A 55 21.26 0.20 -12.14
N LYS A 56 20.81 1.30 -11.52
CA LYS A 56 21.52 2.59 -11.54
C LYS A 56 22.84 2.52 -10.80
N ILE A 57 22.89 1.89 -9.62
CA ILE A 57 24.09 1.71 -8.82
C ILE A 57 25.08 0.80 -9.58
N ASN A 58 24.62 -0.35 -10.06
CA ASN A 58 25.46 -1.29 -10.81
C ASN A 58 26.10 -0.64 -12.04
N LYS A 59 25.33 0.14 -12.84
CA LYS A 59 25.83 0.85 -14.02
C LYS A 59 26.77 2.00 -13.69
N LYS A 60 26.47 2.84 -12.66
CA LYS A 60 27.25 4.02 -12.34
C LYS A 60 28.50 3.70 -11.52
N ALA A 61 28.36 2.86 -10.48
CA ALA A 61 29.45 2.54 -9.56
C ALA A 61 30.27 1.32 -10.00
N LYS A 62 29.88 0.63 -11.09
CA LYS A 62 30.51 -0.62 -11.58
C LYS A 62 30.61 -1.72 -10.51
N ILE A 63 29.72 -1.69 -9.51
CA ILE A 63 29.68 -2.68 -8.43
C ILE A 63 29.01 -3.95 -8.96
N PRO A 64 29.52 -5.16 -8.63
CA PRO A 64 28.88 -6.42 -9.01
C PRO A 64 27.41 -6.48 -8.57
N TRP A 65 26.54 -7.06 -9.43
CA TRP A 65 25.10 -7.10 -9.21
C TRP A 65 24.70 -7.66 -7.82
N VAL A 66 25.28 -8.79 -7.44
CA VAL A 66 25.01 -9.43 -6.14
C VAL A 66 25.42 -8.53 -4.97
N VAL A 67 26.59 -7.88 -5.08
CA VAL A 67 27.07 -6.95 -4.04
C VAL A 67 26.13 -5.76 -3.90
N THR A 68 25.65 -5.22 -5.01
CA THR A 68 24.65 -4.13 -4.99
C THR A 68 23.36 -4.54 -4.29
N ILE A 69 22.87 -5.76 -4.53
CA ILE A 69 21.68 -6.30 -3.86
C ILE A 69 21.93 -6.39 -2.35
N LEU A 70 23.05 -7.02 -1.93
CA LEU A 70 23.37 -7.19 -0.52
C LEU A 70 23.54 -5.84 0.21
N LEU A 71 24.12 -4.82 -0.46
CA LEU A 71 24.21 -3.47 0.10
C LEU A 71 22.82 -2.85 0.33
N ILE A 72 21.89 -3.02 -0.62
CA ILE A 72 20.52 -2.54 -0.48
C ILE A 72 19.78 -3.32 0.61
N ASP A 73 19.96 -4.65 0.68
CA ASP A 73 19.39 -5.47 1.74
C ASP A 73 19.84 -5.01 3.12
N ILE A 74 21.15 -4.85 3.32
CA ILE A 74 21.71 -4.38 4.59
C ILE A 74 21.17 -2.99 4.93
N LEU A 75 21.12 -2.07 3.95
CA LEU A 75 20.58 -0.73 4.14
C LEU A 75 19.12 -0.78 4.59
N LEU A 76 18.29 -1.59 3.94
CA LEU A 76 16.88 -1.74 4.28
C LEU A 76 16.68 -2.38 5.65
N ILE A 77 17.44 -3.43 5.95
CA ILE A 77 17.38 -4.10 7.26
C ILE A 77 17.76 -3.12 8.38
N VAL A 78 18.85 -2.37 8.20
CA VAL A 78 19.29 -1.35 9.19
C VAL A 78 18.24 -0.24 9.33
N ALA A 79 17.69 0.25 8.22
CA ALA A 79 16.66 1.29 8.24
C ALA A 79 15.39 0.81 8.97
N ILE A 80 14.95 -0.43 8.71
CA ILE A 80 13.78 -1.01 9.36
C ILE A 80 14.06 -1.31 10.84
N ALA A 81 15.25 -1.81 11.20
CA ALA A 81 15.62 -2.05 12.58
C ALA A 81 15.66 -0.75 13.38
N ALA A 82 16.26 0.31 12.81
CA ALA A 82 16.29 1.64 13.42
C ALA A 82 14.86 2.20 13.60
N LEU A 83 14.04 2.14 12.56
CA LEU A 83 12.64 2.59 12.63
C LEU A 83 11.84 1.79 13.66
N SER A 84 11.97 0.46 13.67
CA SER A 84 11.29 -0.41 14.66
C SER A 84 11.71 -0.07 16.08
N SER A 85 13.00 0.18 16.32
CA SER A 85 13.49 0.57 17.65
C SER A 85 12.95 1.93 18.10
N LEU A 86 12.86 2.91 17.18
CA LEU A 86 12.27 4.22 17.45
C LEU A 86 10.77 4.12 17.73
N LEU A 87 10.04 3.34 16.94
CA LEU A 87 8.62 3.08 17.16
C LEU A 87 8.38 2.39 18.50
N PHE A 88 9.18 1.37 18.83
CA PHE A 88 9.06 0.67 20.10
C PHE A 88 9.31 1.59 21.31
N LYS A 89 10.35 2.43 21.25
CA LYS A 89 10.60 3.47 22.27
C LYS A 89 9.44 4.42 22.41
N SER A 90 8.87 4.89 21.28
CA SER A 90 7.72 5.78 21.27
C SER A 90 6.48 5.12 21.86
N LEU A 91 6.19 3.85 21.53
CA LEU A 91 5.06 3.11 22.11
C LEU A 91 5.23 2.87 23.60
N SER A 92 6.44 2.57 24.06
CA SER A 92 6.75 2.42 25.50
C SER A 92 6.57 3.76 26.25
N ALA A 93 6.94 4.87 25.62
CA ALA A 93 6.73 6.21 26.19
C ALA A 93 5.23 6.57 26.28
N ILE A 94 4.37 6.14 25.32
CA ILE A 94 2.92 6.34 25.40
C ILE A 94 2.36 5.70 26.67
N THR A 95 2.81 4.48 27.02
CA THR A 95 2.34 3.79 28.22
C THR A 95 2.83 4.46 29.51
N ALA A 96 4.03 5.04 29.50
CA ALA A 96 4.60 5.76 30.64
C ALA A 96 3.94 7.14 30.84
N GLU A 97 3.61 7.86 29.77
CA GLU A 97 2.97 9.18 29.83
C GLU A 97 1.43 9.11 29.89
N TYR A 98 0.88 7.91 29.99
CA TYR A 98 -0.56 7.68 30.07
C TYR A 98 -1.30 8.60 31.05
N PRO A 99 -0.85 8.82 32.33
CA PRO A 99 -1.54 9.68 33.26
C PRO A 99 -1.71 11.14 32.78
N LYS A 100 -0.76 11.64 31.99
CA LYS A 100 -0.81 12.98 31.37
C LYS A 100 -1.96 13.08 30.36
N TYR A 101 -2.16 12.06 29.56
CA TYR A 101 -3.25 12.03 28.57
C TYR A 101 -4.62 11.77 29.21
N GLU A 102 -4.67 10.99 30.28
CA GLU A 102 -5.90 10.76 31.04
C GLU A 102 -6.48 12.06 31.58
N SER A 103 -5.67 12.89 32.21
CA SER A 103 -6.12 14.19 32.76
C SER A 103 -6.62 15.15 31.67
N ARG A 104 -6.00 15.11 30.48
CA ARG A 104 -6.41 15.96 29.33
C ARG A 104 -7.69 15.43 28.67
N PHE A 105 -7.82 14.13 28.56
CA PHE A 105 -9.04 13.51 28.06
C PHE A 105 -10.23 13.88 28.96
N MET A 106 -10.02 13.89 30.29
CA MET A 106 -11.00 14.33 31.24
C MET A 106 -11.46 15.79 31.00
N SER A 107 -10.50 16.70 30.73
CA SER A 107 -10.80 18.10 30.45
C SER A 107 -11.64 18.25 29.15
N ILE A 108 -11.35 17.48 28.12
CA ILE A 108 -12.13 17.46 26.86
C ILE A 108 -13.52 16.90 27.12
N TYR A 109 -13.60 15.80 27.87
CA TYR A 109 -14.87 15.17 28.23
C TYR A 109 -15.78 16.13 28.98
N ARG A 110 -15.26 16.85 29.97
CA ARG A 110 -16.02 17.88 30.70
C ARG A 110 -16.58 18.96 29.77
N LEU A 111 -15.81 19.38 28.77
CA LEU A 111 -16.27 20.32 27.75
C LEU A 111 -17.44 19.76 26.95
N VAL A 112 -17.30 18.54 26.48
CA VAL A 112 -18.33 17.85 25.67
C VAL A 112 -19.59 17.61 26.51
N ALA A 113 -19.45 17.11 27.73
CA ALA A 113 -20.56 16.87 28.65
C ALA A 113 -21.33 18.17 28.96
N LYS A 114 -20.61 19.28 29.21
CA LYS A 114 -21.22 20.61 29.43
C LYS A 114 -21.93 21.12 28.17
N THR A 115 -21.37 20.90 26.98
CA THR A 115 -21.94 21.38 25.71
C THR A 115 -23.20 20.59 25.33
N PHE A 116 -23.20 19.29 25.53
CA PHE A 116 -24.31 18.40 25.18
C PHE A 116 -25.26 18.10 26.35
N ARG A 117 -25.07 18.77 27.52
CA ARG A 117 -25.87 18.59 28.71
C ARG A 117 -25.98 17.13 29.16
N LEU A 118 -24.88 16.38 29.05
CA LEU A 118 -24.80 15.02 29.55
C LEU A 118 -24.68 15.05 31.07
N GLU A 119 -25.31 14.10 31.76
CA GLU A 119 -25.16 13.94 33.22
C GLU A 119 -23.69 13.68 33.54
N PHE A 120 -23.08 14.61 34.26
CA PHE A 120 -21.71 14.54 34.74
C PHE A 120 -21.70 14.65 36.26
N ASP A 121 -21.28 13.57 36.92
CA ASP A 121 -21.11 13.57 38.38
C ASP A 121 -19.65 13.94 38.72
N ASP A 122 -19.44 15.18 39.16
CA ASP A 122 -18.11 15.69 39.55
C ASP A 122 -17.52 14.92 40.76
N ALA A 123 -18.33 14.17 41.51
CA ALA A 123 -17.90 13.40 42.67
C ALA A 123 -17.33 12.04 42.32
N LYS A 124 -17.63 11.52 41.12
CA LYS A 124 -17.11 10.25 40.63
C LYS A 124 -15.93 10.46 39.70
N SER A 125 -14.86 9.74 39.93
CA SER A 125 -13.71 9.71 39.03
C SER A 125 -14.17 9.34 37.62
N PHE A 126 -13.57 9.93 36.58
CA PHE A 126 -13.81 9.56 35.18
C PHE A 126 -13.66 8.05 34.97
N GLY A 127 -12.76 7.40 35.72
CA GLY A 127 -12.57 5.96 35.73
C GLY A 127 -13.83 5.17 36.15
N GLU A 128 -14.67 5.73 37.01
CA GLU A 128 -15.90 5.06 37.47
C GLU A 128 -17.09 5.27 36.54
N ASN A 129 -17.16 6.40 35.84
CA ASN A 129 -18.32 6.73 35.01
C ASN A 129 -18.19 6.29 33.54
N ILE A 130 -17.05 6.48 32.92
CA ILE A 130 -16.86 6.20 31.48
C ILE A 130 -15.71 5.21 31.27
N TRP A 131 -14.69 5.27 32.11
CA TRP A 131 -13.52 4.42 32.02
C TRP A 131 -13.84 2.94 32.18
N ASN A 132 -14.77 2.62 33.12
CA ASN A 132 -15.28 1.27 33.31
C ASN A 132 -16.23 0.86 32.18
N ILE A 133 -17.01 1.80 31.61
CA ILE A 133 -17.91 1.52 30.49
C ILE A 133 -17.13 1.31 29.19
N LEU A 134 -16.17 2.18 28.89
CA LEU A 134 -15.38 2.13 27.66
C LEU A 134 -14.11 1.29 27.77
N LYS A 135 -13.73 0.85 28.99
CA LYS A 135 -12.49 0.09 29.26
C LYS A 135 -11.27 0.69 28.53
N VAL A 136 -11.16 2.03 28.54
CA VAL A 136 -10.16 2.76 27.75
C VAL A 136 -8.74 2.34 28.10
N ARG A 137 -8.46 2.02 29.36
CA ARG A 137 -7.17 1.47 29.80
C ARG A 137 -6.89 0.13 29.11
N GLU A 138 -7.87 -0.78 29.08
CA GLU A 138 -7.74 -2.06 28.37
C GLU A 138 -7.61 -1.85 26.88
N LEU A 139 -8.32 -0.88 26.30
CA LEU A 139 -8.22 -0.53 24.89
C LEU A 139 -6.82 -0.03 24.54
N VAL A 140 -6.27 0.90 25.32
CA VAL A 140 -4.90 1.44 25.14
C VAL A 140 -3.87 0.33 25.32
N GLN A 141 -4.02 -0.51 26.35
CA GLN A 141 -3.14 -1.66 26.55
C GLN A 141 -3.26 -2.69 25.40
N ARG A 142 -4.47 -3.01 24.95
CA ARG A 142 -4.68 -3.91 23.79
C ARG A 142 -4.07 -3.33 22.53
N ILE A 143 -4.22 -2.03 22.26
CA ILE A 143 -3.60 -1.37 21.13
C ILE A 143 -2.07 -1.42 21.26
N ALA A 144 -1.52 -1.12 22.42
CA ALA A 144 -0.07 -1.19 22.65
C ALA A 144 0.47 -2.61 22.48
N ILE A 145 -0.20 -3.63 23.01
CA ILE A 145 0.15 -5.05 22.83
C ILE A 145 -0.01 -5.47 21.37
N PHE A 146 -1.10 -5.07 20.71
CA PHE A 146 -1.33 -5.36 19.30
C PHE A 146 -0.25 -4.75 18.41
N LEU A 147 0.11 -3.48 18.65
CA LEU A 147 1.20 -2.81 17.92
C LEU A 147 2.56 -3.46 18.21
N SER A 148 2.85 -3.77 19.48
CA SER A 148 4.11 -4.43 19.87
C SER A 148 4.22 -5.84 19.28
N SER A 149 3.17 -6.65 19.38
CA SER A 149 3.12 -8.00 18.80
C SER A 149 3.14 -7.94 17.26
N GLY A 150 2.48 -6.93 16.69
CA GLY A 150 2.49 -6.63 15.27
C GLY A 150 3.90 -6.33 14.76
N VAL A 151 4.68 -5.52 15.47
CA VAL A 151 6.09 -5.22 15.14
C VAL A 151 6.95 -6.49 15.18
N VAL A 152 6.79 -7.35 16.19
CA VAL A 152 7.54 -8.62 16.30
C VAL A 152 7.16 -9.59 15.17
N SER A 153 5.88 -9.75 14.89
CA SER A 153 5.39 -10.63 13.81
C SER A 153 5.81 -10.12 12.45
N PHE A 154 5.75 -8.80 12.23
CA PHE A 154 6.21 -8.14 11.03
C PHE A 154 7.72 -8.35 10.83
N SER A 155 8.53 -8.20 11.89
CA SER A 155 9.98 -8.43 11.82
C SER A 155 10.33 -9.86 11.40
N LYS A 156 9.61 -10.87 11.90
CA LYS A 156 9.78 -12.27 11.46
C LYS A 156 9.42 -12.45 9.98
N SER A 157 8.32 -11.87 9.53
CA SER A 157 7.90 -11.92 8.12
C SER A 157 8.89 -11.20 7.21
N LEU A 158 9.51 -10.11 7.69
CA LEU A 158 10.51 -9.35 6.93
C LEU A 158 11.73 -10.18 6.57
N LEU A 159 12.21 -11.07 7.45
CA LEU A 159 13.34 -11.95 7.11
C LEU A 159 13.03 -12.81 5.87
N VAL A 160 11.83 -13.37 5.82
CA VAL A 160 11.37 -14.15 4.65
C VAL A 160 11.24 -13.24 3.42
N VAL A 161 10.68 -12.05 3.58
CA VAL A 161 10.54 -11.06 2.49
C VAL A 161 11.92 -10.68 1.93
N PHE A 162 12.91 -10.38 2.77
CA PHE A 162 14.26 -10.02 2.32
C PHE A 162 14.99 -11.19 1.65
N LEU A 163 14.86 -12.39 2.18
CA LEU A 163 15.40 -13.58 1.54
C LEU A 163 14.83 -13.75 0.12
N LEU A 164 13.49 -13.68 0.00
CA LEU A 164 12.80 -13.78 -1.29
C LEU A 164 13.14 -12.61 -2.21
N PHE A 165 13.25 -11.39 -1.68
CA PHE A 165 13.66 -10.19 -2.42
C PHE A 165 15.06 -10.35 -3.03
N THR A 166 16.04 -10.82 -2.25
CA THR A 166 17.40 -11.10 -2.72
C THR A 166 17.39 -12.10 -3.86
N PHE A 167 16.74 -13.26 -3.67
CA PHE A 167 16.66 -14.28 -4.71
C PHE A 167 15.94 -13.78 -5.96
N LEU A 168 14.85 -13.02 -5.80
CA LEU A 168 14.09 -12.49 -6.91
C LEU A 168 14.89 -11.47 -7.74
N LEU A 169 15.65 -10.59 -7.09
CA LEU A 169 16.52 -9.64 -7.81
C LEU A 169 17.67 -10.32 -8.57
N ILE A 170 18.20 -11.44 -8.04
CA ILE A 170 19.17 -12.26 -8.75
C ILE A 170 18.50 -12.90 -9.98
N GLU A 171 17.29 -13.44 -9.80
CA GLU A 171 16.53 -14.12 -10.84
C GLU A 171 16.07 -13.17 -11.97
N LEU A 172 15.64 -11.95 -11.61
CA LEU A 172 15.20 -10.94 -12.60
C LEU A 172 16.29 -10.56 -13.61
N ARG A 173 17.57 -10.64 -13.23
CA ARG A 173 18.69 -10.46 -14.16
C ARG A 173 18.72 -11.51 -15.25
N LEU A 174 18.33 -12.75 -14.92
CA LEU A 174 18.34 -13.89 -15.85
C LEU A 174 16.99 -14.08 -16.56
N GLY A 175 15.96 -13.36 -16.15
CA GLY A 175 14.57 -13.58 -16.56
C GLY A 175 14.36 -13.49 -18.07
N ALA A 176 14.93 -12.48 -18.73
CA ALA A 176 14.83 -12.34 -20.20
C ALA A 176 15.45 -13.54 -20.93
N LYS A 177 16.60 -14.06 -20.47
CA LYS A 177 17.26 -15.24 -21.05
C LYS A 177 16.42 -16.49 -20.83
N LYS A 178 15.83 -16.67 -19.65
CA LYS A 178 14.98 -17.81 -19.32
C LYS A 178 13.68 -17.83 -20.17
N ILE A 179 13.01 -16.68 -20.33
CA ILE A 179 11.83 -16.57 -21.20
C ILE A 179 12.18 -16.96 -22.64
N ASN A 180 13.34 -16.50 -23.12
CA ASN A 180 13.82 -16.82 -24.46
C ASN A 180 14.09 -18.31 -24.66
N THR A 181 14.45 -19.04 -23.62
CA THR A 181 14.73 -20.48 -23.70
C THR A 181 13.47 -21.33 -23.49
N ALA A 182 12.54 -20.87 -22.69
CA ALA A 182 11.38 -21.66 -22.24
C ALA A 182 10.21 -21.69 -23.24
N PHE A 183 10.05 -20.69 -24.11
CA PHE A 183 8.88 -20.57 -24.96
C PHE A 183 9.22 -20.67 -26.45
N ALA A 184 8.30 -21.30 -27.25
CA ALA A 184 8.40 -21.38 -28.71
C ALA A 184 8.29 -19.98 -29.37
N ASP A 185 8.90 -19.79 -30.54
CA ASP A 185 9.09 -18.47 -31.15
C ASP A 185 7.82 -17.64 -31.36
N LYS A 186 6.70 -18.28 -31.72
CA LYS A 186 5.41 -17.56 -31.92
C LYS A 186 4.80 -17.04 -30.63
N ALA A 187 5.00 -17.69 -29.48
CA ALA A 187 4.47 -17.28 -28.17
C ALA A 187 5.42 -16.31 -27.43
N LYS A 188 6.74 -16.43 -27.67
CA LYS A 188 7.78 -15.62 -27.01
C LYS A 188 7.48 -14.13 -27.08
N GLY A 189 7.21 -13.59 -28.25
CA GLY A 189 7.03 -12.16 -28.46
C GLY A 189 5.81 -11.58 -27.72
N LYS A 190 4.74 -12.38 -27.56
CA LYS A 190 3.55 -11.93 -26.83
C LYS A 190 3.77 -11.99 -25.31
N ILE A 191 4.26 -13.12 -24.80
CA ILE A 191 4.54 -13.32 -23.36
C ILE A 191 5.59 -12.32 -22.88
N PHE A 192 6.68 -12.15 -23.64
CA PHE A 192 7.73 -11.20 -23.32
C PHE A 192 7.19 -9.75 -23.23
N ARG A 193 6.35 -9.32 -24.19
CA ARG A 193 5.73 -7.99 -24.16
C ARG A 193 4.83 -7.80 -22.96
N ILE A 194 3.98 -8.78 -22.64
CA ILE A 194 3.08 -8.71 -21.48
C ILE A 194 3.91 -8.60 -20.19
N SER A 195 4.92 -9.47 -20.04
CA SER A 195 5.80 -9.44 -18.86
C SER A 195 6.55 -8.11 -18.74
N GLN A 196 7.09 -7.57 -19.81
CA GLN A 196 7.75 -6.27 -19.80
C GLN A 196 6.79 -5.13 -19.47
N GLN A 197 5.58 -5.15 -20.01
CA GLN A 197 4.55 -4.16 -19.70
C GLN A 197 4.17 -4.22 -18.22
N VAL A 198 3.90 -5.43 -17.68
CA VAL A 198 3.59 -5.64 -16.26
C VAL A 198 4.73 -5.10 -15.38
N ILE A 199 5.97 -5.51 -15.66
CA ILE A 199 7.14 -5.07 -14.89
C ILE A 199 7.26 -3.55 -14.94
N THR A 200 7.24 -2.95 -16.13
CA THR A 200 7.47 -1.49 -16.32
C THR A 200 6.41 -0.66 -15.61
N GLU A 201 5.12 -0.98 -15.81
CA GLU A 201 4.03 -0.22 -15.21
C GLU A 201 3.97 -0.43 -13.67
N THR A 202 4.21 -1.66 -13.21
CA THR A 202 4.24 -1.96 -11.77
C THR A 202 5.44 -1.29 -11.08
N VAL A 203 6.64 -1.37 -11.67
CA VAL A 203 7.85 -0.67 -11.18
C VAL A 203 7.58 0.83 -11.07
N ARG A 204 7.04 1.41 -12.13
CA ARG A 204 6.74 2.85 -12.16
C ARG A 204 5.77 3.24 -11.05
N PHE A 205 4.63 2.53 -10.95
CA PHE A 205 3.63 2.79 -9.92
C PHE A 205 4.20 2.65 -8.50
N LEU A 206 4.83 1.50 -8.20
CA LEU A 206 5.37 1.23 -6.87
C LEU A 206 6.47 2.21 -6.47
N SER A 207 7.36 2.59 -7.42
CA SER A 207 8.42 3.56 -7.15
C SER A 207 7.83 4.94 -6.84
N ILE A 208 6.87 5.42 -7.66
CA ILE A 208 6.21 6.70 -7.41
C ILE A 208 5.51 6.67 -6.05
N LYS A 209 4.72 5.63 -5.80
CA LYS A 209 3.97 5.48 -4.55
C LYS A 209 4.88 5.45 -3.32
N PHE A 210 6.00 4.71 -3.40
CA PHE A 210 6.98 4.66 -2.33
C PHE A 210 7.58 6.04 -2.02
N PHE A 211 8.05 6.77 -3.04
CA PHE A 211 8.69 8.07 -2.82
C PHE A 211 7.69 9.14 -2.37
N ILE A 212 6.47 9.15 -2.89
CA ILE A 212 5.39 10.05 -2.43
C ILE A 212 5.03 9.74 -0.98
N SER A 213 4.86 8.46 -0.63
CA SER A 213 4.57 8.05 0.75
C SER A 213 5.70 8.43 1.69
N LEU A 214 6.95 8.22 1.29
CA LEU A 214 8.13 8.61 2.08
C LEU A 214 8.17 10.12 2.32
N ALA A 215 7.94 10.92 1.28
CA ALA A 215 7.85 12.37 1.40
C ALA A 215 6.71 12.80 2.33
N THR A 216 5.52 12.17 2.20
CA THR A 216 4.39 12.39 3.09
C THR A 216 4.77 12.12 4.55
N GLY A 217 5.37 10.97 4.83
CA GLY A 217 5.80 10.60 6.18
C GLY A 217 6.84 11.56 6.77
N ILE A 218 7.82 11.97 5.98
CA ILE A 218 8.85 12.93 6.40
C ILE A 218 8.23 14.30 6.70
N LEU A 219 7.38 14.82 5.82
CA LEU A 219 6.76 16.13 6.02
C LEU A 219 5.83 16.14 7.22
N VAL A 220 5.04 15.10 7.42
CA VAL A 220 4.18 14.96 8.61
C VAL A 220 5.03 14.84 9.88
N GLY A 221 6.06 13.99 9.88
CA GLY A 221 6.97 13.83 11.02
C GLY A 221 7.68 15.13 11.39
N LEU A 222 8.22 15.85 10.40
CA LEU A 222 8.86 17.17 10.63
C LEU A 222 7.85 18.21 11.09
N GLY A 223 6.67 18.28 10.47
CA GLY A 223 5.65 19.26 10.84
C GLY A 223 5.14 19.06 12.27
N THR A 224 4.94 17.81 12.70
CA THR A 224 4.56 17.48 14.07
C THR A 224 5.70 17.72 15.07
N PHE A 225 6.95 17.48 14.67
CA PHE A 225 8.14 17.77 15.47
C PHE A 225 8.29 19.28 15.76
N ILE A 226 8.09 20.14 14.76
CA ILE A 226 8.24 21.61 14.89
C ILE A 226 7.35 22.19 15.99
N ILE A 227 6.14 21.66 16.18
CA ILE A 227 5.21 22.14 17.22
C ILE A 227 5.38 21.43 18.56
N ASN A 228 6.40 20.60 18.71
CA ASN A 228 6.63 19.73 19.87
C ASN A 228 5.44 18.80 20.15
N MET A 229 4.90 18.17 19.10
CA MET A 229 3.93 17.10 19.25
C MET A 229 4.64 15.82 19.70
N ASP A 230 4.06 15.14 20.68
CA ASP A 230 4.63 13.90 21.19
C ASP A 230 4.61 12.83 20.07
N PHE A 231 5.66 12.01 20.02
CA PHE A 231 5.80 10.88 19.06
C PHE A 231 5.80 11.25 17.57
N PRO A 232 6.54 12.28 17.11
CA PRO A 232 6.48 12.76 15.72
C PRO A 232 6.85 11.68 14.69
N ILE A 233 7.76 10.76 15.04
CA ILE A 233 8.16 9.63 14.18
C ILE A 233 6.99 8.66 13.98
N VAL A 234 6.16 8.45 15.00
CA VAL A 234 4.98 7.57 14.90
C VAL A 234 3.97 8.17 13.91
N TRP A 235 3.71 9.48 14.01
CA TRP A 235 2.78 10.17 13.10
C TRP A 235 3.28 10.18 11.66
N GLY A 236 4.57 10.45 11.47
CA GLY A 236 5.22 10.32 10.17
C GLY A 236 5.14 8.92 9.59
N PHE A 237 5.38 7.89 10.41
CA PHE A 237 5.28 6.50 9.99
C PHE A 237 3.84 6.07 9.66
N ILE A 238 2.87 6.48 10.47
CA ILE A 238 1.45 6.24 10.18
C ILE A 238 1.07 6.91 8.85
N ALA A 239 1.46 8.16 8.64
CA ALA A 239 1.21 8.85 7.39
C ALA A 239 1.88 8.15 6.18
N PHE A 240 3.13 7.69 6.33
CA PHE A 240 3.84 6.92 5.32
C PHE A 240 3.09 5.64 4.94
N ILE A 241 2.74 4.81 5.92
CA ILE A 241 2.09 3.51 5.67
C ILE A 241 0.66 3.70 5.15
N MET A 242 -0.11 4.60 5.77
CA MET A 242 -1.49 4.86 5.35
C MET A 242 -1.56 5.41 3.93
N ASN A 243 -0.56 6.18 3.49
CA ASN A 243 -0.56 6.74 2.14
C ASN A 243 -0.51 5.68 1.02
N PHE A 244 -0.14 4.42 1.31
CA PHE A 244 -0.26 3.32 0.33
C PHE A 244 -1.71 2.94 0.05
N ILE A 245 -2.64 3.23 0.96
CA ILE A 245 -4.07 2.92 0.82
C ILE A 245 -4.78 4.14 0.20
N PRO A 246 -5.24 4.06 -1.05
CA PRO A 246 -5.84 5.21 -1.72
C PRO A 246 -7.04 5.77 -0.95
N THR A 247 -7.11 7.07 -0.83
CA THR A 247 -8.20 7.85 -0.21
C THR A 247 -8.41 7.55 1.28
N PHE A 248 -8.65 6.29 1.65
CA PHE A 248 -8.91 5.93 3.06
C PHE A 248 -7.69 6.16 3.95
N GLY A 249 -6.49 5.89 3.45
CA GLY A 249 -5.27 6.07 4.24
C GLY A 249 -5.02 7.51 4.65
N SER A 250 -5.17 8.45 3.72
CA SER A 250 -5.03 9.89 4.02
C SER A 250 -6.10 10.40 4.97
N ILE A 251 -7.35 9.94 4.84
CA ILE A 251 -8.43 10.31 5.77
C ILE A 251 -8.14 9.78 7.17
N ILE A 252 -7.84 8.48 7.29
CA ILE A 252 -7.57 7.85 8.59
C ILE A 252 -6.36 8.50 9.26
N SER A 253 -5.25 8.69 8.55
CA SER A 253 -4.06 9.32 9.09
C SER A 253 -4.33 10.77 9.55
N THR A 254 -5.10 11.55 8.77
CA THR A 254 -5.49 12.91 9.14
C THR A 254 -6.34 12.93 10.40
N VAL A 255 -7.38 12.10 10.46
CA VAL A 255 -8.29 12.04 11.61
C VAL A 255 -7.53 11.61 12.87
N VAL A 256 -6.78 10.53 12.81
CA VAL A 256 -6.09 9.98 14.00
C VAL A 256 -5.01 10.94 14.49
N THR A 257 -4.22 11.54 13.60
CA THR A 257 -3.18 12.52 13.97
C THR A 257 -3.79 13.80 14.57
N THR A 258 -4.90 14.29 13.97
CA THR A 258 -5.59 15.50 14.48
C THR A 258 -6.29 15.24 15.82
N LEU A 259 -6.90 14.07 16.01
CA LEU A 259 -7.50 13.69 17.30
C LEU A 259 -6.44 13.60 18.39
N PHE A 260 -5.26 13.07 18.09
CA PHE A 260 -4.16 13.07 19.07
C PHE A 260 -3.64 14.47 19.33
N ALA A 261 -3.53 15.35 18.33
CA ALA A 261 -3.19 16.75 18.52
C ALA A 261 -4.20 17.47 19.44
N LEU A 262 -5.50 17.19 19.26
CA LEU A 262 -6.55 17.68 20.14
C LEU A 262 -6.33 17.21 21.59
N LEU A 263 -6.05 15.92 21.77
CA LEU A 263 -5.78 15.34 23.07
C LEU A 263 -4.54 15.96 23.74
N GLN A 264 -3.47 16.20 22.98
CA GLN A 264 -2.23 16.73 23.52
C GLN A 264 -2.27 18.22 23.78
N PHE A 265 -2.86 19.01 22.89
CA PHE A 265 -2.70 20.47 22.90
C PHE A 265 -3.91 21.23 23.45
N TYR A 266 -5.03 20.56 23.74
CA TYR A 266 -6.17 21.25 24.34
C TYR A 266 -5.77 22.00 25.62
N PRO A 267 -6.17 23.31 25.81
CA PRO A 267 -7.08 24.12 24.98
C PRO A 267 -6.40 24.95 23.87
N SER A 268 -5.15 24.68 23.50
CA SER A 268 -4.41 25.43 22.47
C SER A 268 -4.89 25.11 21.06
N TRP A 269 -6.06 25.62 20.67
CA TRP A 269 -6.68 25.40 19.37
C TRP A 269 -5.78 25.70 18.17
N GLY A 270 -4.89 26.71 18.27
CA GLY A 270 -3.97 27.05 17.19
C GLY A 270 -3.06 25.91 16.78
N LYS A 271 -2.55 25.13 17.74
CA LYS A 271 -1.73 23.94 17.44
C LYS A 271 -2.54 22.80 16.82
N VAL A 272 -3.79 22.60 17.27
CA VAL A 272 -4.70 21.59 16.71
C VAL A 272 -5.03 21.92 15.25
N ILE A 273 -5.38 23.18 14.99
CA ILE A 273 -5.68 23.67 13.64
C ILE A 273 -4.42 23.56 12.74
N TYR A 274 -3.24 23.88 13.28
CA TYR A 274 -1.98 23.69 12.54
C TYR A 274 -1.81 22.25 12.08
N VAL A 275 -2.01 21.24 12.95
CA VAL A 275 -1.87 19.83 12.59
C VAL A 275 -2.90 19.44 11.53
N LEU A 276 -4.15 19.85 11.68
CA LEU A 276 -5.19 19.60 10.69
C LEU A 276 -4.81 20.19 9.33
N LEU A 277 -4.38 21.44 9.29
CA LEU A 277 -3.97 22.11 8.06
C LEU A 277 -2.71 21.46 7.46
N LEU A 278 -1.71 21.11 8.28
CA LEU A 278 -0.52 20.37 7.86
C LEU A 278 -0.92 19.07 7.13
N MET A 279 -1.78 18.26 7.74
CA MET A 279 -2.23 16.99 7.18
C MET A 279 -3.00 17.19 5.87
N LEU A 280 -3.91 18.17 5.83
CA LEU A 280 -4.67 18.49 4.62
C LEU A 280 -3.76 19.01 3.50
N LEU A 281 -2.84 19.91 3.79
CA LEU A 281 -1.91 20.49 2.81
C LEU A 281 -0.96 19.42 2.26
N VAL A 282 -0.36 18.60 3.12
CA VAL A 282 0.54 17.53 2.69
C VAL A 282 -0.20 16.52 1.81
N ASN A 283 -1.39 16.06 2.24
CA ASN A 283 -2.18 15.10 1.47
C ASN A 283 -2.68 15.71 0.15
N MET A 284 -3.09 16.98 0.14
CA MET A 284 -3.52 17.67 -1.07
C MET A 284 -2.36 17.88 -2.04
N ALA A 285 -1.22 18.36 -1.55
CA ALA A 285 -0.06 18.65 -2.39
C ALA A 285 0.55 17.36 -2.96
N LEU A 286 0.83 16.37 -2.12
CA LEU A 286 1.49 15.13 -2.56
C LEU A 286 0.51 14.17 -3.21
N GLY A 287 -0.61 13.85 -2.56
CA GLY A 287 -1.54 12.82 -3.03
C GLY A 287 -2.44 13.27 -4.17
N ASN A 288 -2.93 14.54 -4.16
CA ASN A 288 -3.90 14.99 -5.16
C ASN A 288 -3.29 15.80 -6.30
N VAL A 289 -2.08 16.38 -6.12
CA VAL A 289 -1.44 17.22 -7.15
C VAL A 289 -0.19 16.56 -7.72
N ILE A 290 0.76 16.17 -6.87
CA ILE A 290 2.07 15.68 -7.31
C ILE A 290 1.97 14.24 -7.81
N GLU A 291 1.32 13.37 -7.05
CA GLU A 291 1.15 11.94 -7.42
C GLU A 291 0.52 11.79 -8.81
N PRO A 292 -0.66 12.36 -9.12
CA PRO A 292 -1.27 12.24 -10.45
C PRO A 292 -0.45 12.87 -11.59
N ARG A 293 0.32 13.94 -11.30
CA ARG A 293 1.20 14.55 -12.30
C ARG A 293 2.37 13.66 -12.68
N ILE A 294 2.95 12.93 -11.70
CA ILE A 294 4.08 12.03 -11.94
C ILE A 294 3.59 10.71 -12.54
N GLU A 295 2.47 10.18 -12.05
CA GLU A 295 1.87 8.95 -12.59
C GLU A 295 1.37 9.13 -14.02
N GLY A 296 0.82 10.31 -14.33
CA GLY A 296 0.23 10.59 -15.64
C GLY A 296 -1.03 9.76 -15.90
N LYS A 297 -1.41 9.59 -17.19
CA LYS A 297 -2.61 8.86 -17.61
C LYS A 297 -2.42 7.32 -17.64
N HIS A 298 -1.37 6.78 -17.02
CA HIS A 298 -0.94 5.40 -17.30
C HIS A 298 -1.72 4.31 -16.58
N LEU A 299 -2.18 4.53 -15.35
CA LEU A 299 -2.91 3.49 -14.62
C LEU A 299 -4.28 3.20 -15.24
N GLY A 300 -5.00 4.25 -15.67
CA GLY A 300 -6.30 4.13 -16.35
C GLY A 300 -7.33 3.28 -15.61
N LEU A 301 -7.21 3.12 -14.28
CA LEU A 301 -8.18 2.42 -13.47
C LEU A 301 -9.31 3.36 -13.05
N SER A 302 -10.55 2.87 -13.07
CA SER A 302 -11.68 3.60 -12.54
C SER A 302 -11.57 3.74 -11.01
N PRO A 303 -11.88 4.91 -10.42
CA PRO A 303 -11.92 5.09 -8.96
C PRO A 303 -12.82 4.06 -8.26
N PHE A 304 -13.94 3.72 -8.87
CA PHE A 304 -14.83 2.68 -8.35
C PHE A 304 -14.13 1.31 -8.28
N VAL A 305 -13.40 0.94 -9.33
CA VAL A 305 -12.62 -0.31 -9.38
C VAL A 305 -11.55 -0.33 -8.30
N ILE A 306 -10.89 0.80 -8.04
CA ILE A 306 -9.91 0.91 -6.95
C ILE A 306 -10.57 0.63 -5.59
N LEU A 307 -11.76 1.21 -5.33
CA LEU A 307 -12.50 1.00 -4.08
C LEU A 307 -12.95 -0.47 -3.92
N VAL A 308 -13.48 -1.07 -4.99
CA VAL A 308 -13.86 -2.50 -4.99
C VAL A 308 -12.65 -3.39 -4.78
N SER A 309 -11.54 -3.12 -5.47
CA SER A 309 -10.28 -3.84 -5.29
C SER A 309 -9.78 -3.78 -3.85
N LEU A 310 -9.81 -2.59 -3.25
CA LEU A 310 -9.42 -2.36 -1.87
C LEU A 310 -10.29 -3.19 -0.90
N SER A 311 -11.60 -3.27 -1.14
CA SER A 311 -12.52 -4.07 -0.34
C SER A 311 -12.25 -5.57 -0.49
N ILE A 312 -12.03 -6.06 -1.72
CA ILE A 312 -11.77 -7.48 -1.99
C ILE A 312 -10.43 -7.92 -1.39
N TRP A 313 -9.34 -7.21 -1.71
CA TRP A 313 -8.02 -7.56 -1.20
C TRP A 313 -7.91 -7.34 0.31
N GLY A 314 -8.61 -6.32 0.84
CA GLY A 314 -8.75 -6.09 2.28
C GLY A 314 -9.47 -7.25 2.99
N TRP A 315 -10.48 -7.84 2.37
CA TRP A 315 -11.16 -9.02 2.91
C TRP A 315 -10.30 -10.30 2.84
N ILE A 316 -9.51 -10.45 1.76
CA ILE A 316 -8.64 -11.63 1.54
C ILE A 316 -7.44 -11.59 2.49
N TRP A 317 -6.66 -10.48 2.52
CA TRP A 317 -5.37 -10.36 3.21
C TRP A 317 -5.32 -9.23 4.25
N GLY A 318 -6.47 -8.69 4.65
CA GLY A 318 -6.55 -7.62 5.65
C GLY A 318 -5.80 -6.37 5.21
N PHE A 319 -5.09 -5.77 6.14
CA PHE A 319 -4.32 -4.55 5.91
C PHE A 319 -3.25 -4.69 4.81
N ALA A 320 -2.57 -5.84 4.76
CA ALA A 320 -1.60 -6.15 3.72
C ALA A 320 -2.25 -6.14 2.32
N GLY A 321 -3.46 -6.71 2.21
CA GLY A 321 -4.25 -6.71 0.97
C GLY A 321 -4.65 -5.32 0.53
N MET A 322 -5.03 -4.43 1.45
CA MET A 322 -5.35 -3.05 1.11
C MET A 322 -4.16 -2.31 0.50
N ILE A 323 -2.95 -2.49 1.04
CA ILE A 323 -1.72 -1.87 0.51
C ILE A 323 -1.43 -2.30 -0.92
N ILE A 324 -1.62 -3.59 -1.23
CA ILE A 324 -1.26 -4.15 -2.54
C ILE A 324 -2.42 -4.15 -3.54
N SER A 325 -3.61 -3.70 -3.15
CA SER A 325 -4.83 -3.75 -3.97
C SER A 325 -4.68 -3.09 -5.34
N VAL A 326 -4.09 -1.90 -5.38
CA VAL A 326 -3.91 -1.15 -6.64
C VAL A 326 -2.91 -1.82 -7.57
N PRO A 327 -1.66 -2.15 -7.14
CA PRO A 327 -0.73 -2.82 -8.04
C PRO A 327 -1.24 -4.19 -8.52
N MET A 328 -1.98 -4.94 -7.69
CA MET A 328 -2.61 -6.18 -8.13
C MET A 328 -3.64 -5.92 -9.24
N MET A 329 -4.45 -4.86 -9.11
CA MET A 329 -5.43 -4.51 -10.12
C MET A 329 -4.78 -4.01 -11.42
N VAL A 330 -3.66 -3.30 -11.33
CA VAL A 330 -2.86 -2.91 -12.51
C VAL A 330 -2.39 -4.14 -13.27
N ILE A 331 -1.86 -5.15 -12.57
CA ILE A 331 -1.42 -6.42 -13.18
C ILE A 331 -2.60 -7.13 -13.84
N ILE A 332 -3.73 -7.26 -13.14
CA ILE A 332 -4.95 -7.90 -13.66
C ILE A 332 -5.42 -7.17 -14.93
N LYS A 333 -5.48 -5.84 -14.91
CA LYS A 333 -5.88 -5.03 -16.07
C LYS A 333 -4.97 -5.27 -17.26
N ILE A 334 -3.64 -5.24 -17.08
CA ILE A 334 -2.68 -5.48 -18.15
C ILE A 334 -2.86 -6.88 -18.76
N ILE A 335 -3.10 -7.89 -17.93
CA ILE A 335 -3.39 -9.25 -18.40
C ILE A 335 -4.68 -9.26 -19.24
N CYS A 336 -5.76 -8.64 -18.73
CA CYS A 336 -7.04 -8.55 -19.42
C CYS A 336 -6.94 -7.79 -20.76
N GLU A 337 -6.14 -6.74 -20.85
CA GLU A 337 -5.90 -5.97 -22.08
C GLU A 337 -5.20 -6.81 -23.18
N ASN A 338 -4.38 -7.77 -22.78
CA ASN A 338 -3.57 -8.58 -23.70
C ASN A 338 -4.20 -9.93 -24.05
N VAL A 339 -5.28 -10.33 -23.36
CA VAL A 339 -6.03 -11.55 -23.62
C VAL A 339 -7.35 -11.19 -24.31
N SER A 340 -7.53 -11.62 -25.56
CA SER A 340 -8.67 -11.20 -26.40
C SER A 340 -10.04 -11.46 -25.77
N PHE A 341 -10.18 -12.61 -25.09
CA PHE A 341 -11.41 -12.99 -24.39
C PHE A 341 -11.72 -12.09 -23.17
N LEU A 342 -10.68 -11.55 -22.50
CA LEU A 342 -10.83 -10.70 -21.30
C LEU A 342 -10.85 -9.21 -21.63
N HIS A 343 -10.79 -8.83 -22.91
CA HIS A 343 -10.71 -7.42 -23.31
C HIS A 343 -11.92 -6.60 -22.83
N GLY A 344 -13.13 -7.17 -22.83
CA GLY A 344 -14.32 -6.51 -22.26
C GLY A 344 -14.16 -6.16 -20.78
N ILE A 345 -13.53 -7.03 -19.99
CA ILE A 345 -13.24 -6.79 -18.59
C ILE A 345 -12.22 -5.64 -18.46
N ALA A 346 -11.18 -5.62 -19.30
CA ALA A 346 -10.18 -4.55 -19.30
C ALA A 346 -10.81 -3.15 -19.52
N VAL A 347 -11.81 -3.06 -20.41
CA VAL A 347 -12.56 -1.81 -20.66
C VAL A 347 -13.36 -1.39 -19.44
N LEU A 348 -14.05 -2.33 -18.77
CA LEU A 348 -14.80 -2.06 -17.54
C LEU A 348 -13.92 -1.64 -16.36
N LEU A 349 -12.69 -2.14 -16.30
CA LEU A 349 -11.70 -1.73 -15.30
C LEU A 349 -11.13 -0.32 -15.57
N GLY A 350 -11.26 0.17 -16.79
CA GLY A 350 -10.73 1.45 -17.25
C GLY A 350 -11.51 2.67 -16.76
N ASN A 351 -10.83 3.83 -16.73
CA ASN A 351 -11.45 5.11 -16.34
C ASN A 351 -12.08 5.87 -17.53
N THR A 352 -11.66 5.58 -18.75
CA THR A 352 -12.16 6.24 -19.95
C THR A 352 -12.58 5.22 -20.98
N ALA A 353 -13.73 5.48 -21.62
CA ALA A 353 -14.15 4.80 -22.84
C ALA A 353 -13.30 5.23 -24.05
N ASP A 354 -12.02 5.45 -23.87
CA ASP A 354 -11.11 5.66 -24.99
C ASP A 354 -11.12 4.39 -25.84
N PRO A 355 -11.52 4.47 -27.12
CA PRO A 355 -11.45 3.31 -28.00
C PRO A 355 -10.00 2.83 -28.00
N PRO A 356 -9.78 1.51 -28.05
CA PRO A 356 -8.43 0.96 -28.04
C PRO A 356 -7.62 1.68 -29.11
N LYS A 357 -6.54 2.36 -28.70
CA LYS A 357 -5.63 2.98 -29.66
C LYS A 357 -5.32 1.92 -30.70
N LYS A 358 -5.81 2.09 -31.92
CA LYS A 358 -5.43 1.27 -33.05
C LYS A 358 -3.91 1.24 -33.07
N ARG A 359 -3.33 0.16 -32.61
CA ARG A 359 -1.89 -0.06 -32.58
C ARG A 359 -1.40 0.04 -34.03
N ASN A 360 -0.70 1.11 -34.35
CA ASN A 360 -0.05 1.24 -35.63
C ASN A 360 1.14 0.24 -35.63
N PRO A 361 1.04 -0.89 -36.34
CA PRO A 361 2.08 -1.92 -36.29
C PRO A 361 3.42 -1.48 -36.91
N LYS A 362 3.47 -0.27 -37.52
CA LYS A 362 4.63 0.21 -38.31
C LYS A 362 5.66 1.03 -37.52
N ARG A 363 5.57 1.16 -36.18
CA ARG A 363 6.51 2.02 -35.44
C ARG A 363 7.65 1.26 -34.72
N PHE A 364 7.77 -0.04 -34.91
CA PHE A 364 8.80 -0.86 -34.27
C PHE A 364 9.72 -1.62 -35.21
N ASP A 365 9.60 -1.38 -36.54
CA ASP A 365 10.61 -1.85 -37.49
C ASP A 365 11.61 -0.74 -37.76
N HIS A 366 12.88 -1.00 -37.53
CA HIS A 366 14.08 -0.21 -37.83
C HIS A 366 14.51 0.87 -36.84
N LYS A 367 14.97 0.48 -35.61
CA LYS A 367 16.06 1.25 -34.97
C LYS A 367 16.91 0.51 -33.92
N ASP A 368 16.62 -0.73 -33.57
CA ASP A 368 17.37 -1.41 -32.49
C ASP A 368 18.13 -2.68 -32.92
N GLU A 369 18.41 -2.86 -34.24
CA GLU A 369 19.18 -4.03 -34.72
C GLU A 369 20.70 -3.81 -34.85
N GLN A 370 21.24 -2.66 -34.42
CA GLN A 370 22.69 -2.44 -34.52
C GLN A 370 23.25 -1.80 -33.26
N GLN A 371 23.41 -2.58 -32.19
CA GLN A 371 24.51 -2.40 -31.22
C GLN A 371 24.91 -3.76 -30.67
N PRO A 372 26.07 -4.30 -31.00
CA PRO A 372 26.64 -5.46 -30.34
C PRO A 372 27.03 -5.10 -28.91
N ILE A 373 26.65 -5.95 -27.99
CA ILE A 373 27.05 -5.86 -26.57
C ILE A 373 28.40 -6.54 -26.49
N GLU A 374 29.48 -5.75 -26.38
CA GLU A 374 30.73 -6.18 -25.78
C GLU A 374 30.67 -6.23 -24.25
#